data_a1318c9c28523d351f012680cadfd98e
#
_entry.id   a1318c9c28523d351f012680cadfd98e
#
_cell.length_a   1.000
_cell.length_b   1.000
_cell.length_c   1.000
_cell.angle_alpha   90.00
_cell.angle_beta   90.00
_cell.angle_gamma   90.00
#
_symmetry.space_group_name_H-M   'P 1'
#
loop_
_entity.id
_entity.type
_entity.pdbx_description
1 polymer ?
#
loop_
_entity_poly.entity_id
_entity_poly.type
_entity_poly.pdbx_seq_one_letter_code
_entity_poly.pdbx_strand_id
1 'polypeptide(L)'
;MEVLSSRVLLRSADPERLQTFYRHRLKLAVAREYPGGVVFHAGNGLIEVPAHMSDDVGTGGGADAALWLQVRDMSSAETELRAADVDIVREARTEPWGLVEMHIADPDGRTIILVEIPADHPLRRDTR
;
A
#
# COMPACT_ATOMS: atom_id res chain seq x y z
N MET A 1 -6.60 -17.63 -21.28
CA MET A 1 -5.94 -17.75 -19.97
C MET A 1 -6.94 -17.31 -18.89
N GLU A 2 -7.12 -18.14 -17.89
CA GLU A 2 -8.00 -17.82 -16.75
C GLU A 2 -7.14 -17.50 -15.54
N VAL A 3 -7.34 -16.32 -14.94
CA VAL A 3 -6.61 -15.90 -13.74
C VAL A 3 -7.56 -16.00 -12.56
N LEU A 4 -7.23 -16.86 -11.58
CA LEU A 4 -8.09 -17.13 -10.43
C LEU A 4 -7.83 -16.17 -9.26
N SER A 5 -6.61 -15.70 -9.11
CA SER A 5 -6.27 -14.73 -8.08
C SER A 5 -4.96 -14.06 -8.44
N SER A 6 -4.65 -12.99 -7.73
CA SER A 6 -3.38 -12.29 -7.94
C SER A 6 -2.90 -11.65 -6.65
N ARG A 7 -1.60 -11.42 -6.56
CA ARG A 7 -1.00 -10.68 -5.46
C ARG A 7 0.24 -9.97 -5.96
N VAL A 8 0.62 -8.90 -5.26
CA VAL A 8 1.86 -8.19 -5.52
C VAL A 8 2.89 -8.63 -4.49
N LEU A 9 4.05 -9.06 -4.95
CA LEU A 9 5.16 -9.44 -4.07
C LEU A 9 6.13 -8.28 -3.99
N LEU A 10 6.37 -7.79 -2.77
CA LEU A 10 7.27 -6.68 -2.53
C LEU A 10 8.62 -7.20 -2.08
N ARG A 11 9.63 -6.94 -2.87
CA ARG A 11 11.00 -7.31 -2.53
C ARG A 11 11.59 -6.26 -1.61
N SER A 12 12.40 -6.70 -0.65
CA SER A 12 13.04 -5.78 0.29
C SER A 12 14.38 -6.34 0.75
N ALA A 13 15.35 -5.46 0.92
CA ALA A 13 16.62 -5.82 1.55
C ALA A 13 16.42 -6.09 3.03
N ASP A 14 15.34 -5.58 3.62
CA ASP A 14 14.97 -5.80 5.02
C ASP A 14 13.49 -6.17 5.08
N PRO A 15 13.14 -7.43 4.76
CA PRO A 15 11.74 -7.85 4.73
C PRO A 15 11.02 -7.69 6.06
N GLU A 16 11.72 -7.92 7.16
CA GLU A 16 11.12 -7.81 8.49
C GLU A 16 10.68 -6.38 8.80
N ARG A 17 11.52 -5.40 8.44
CA ARG A 17 11.17 -3.99 8.59
C ARG A 17 9.99 -3.61 7.71
N LEU A 18 9.97 -4.11 6.49
CA LEU A 18 8.87 -3.85 5.57
C LEU A 18 7.57 -4.47 6.07
N GLN A 19 7.62 -5.71 6.57
CA GLN A 19 6.46 -6.39 7.15
C GLN A 19 5.89 -5.59 8.33
N THR A 20 6.78 -5.09 9.20
CA THR A 20 6.38 -4.28 10.36
C THR A 20 5.64 -3.02 9.91
N PHE A 21 6.12 -2.37 8.85
CA PHE A 21 5.48 -1.17 8.32
C PHE A 21 4.05 -1.46 7.86
N TYR A 22 3.86 -2.46 7.01
CA TYR A 22 2.52 -2.76 6.50
C TYR A 22 1.59 -3.29 7.59
N ARG A 23 2.11 -4.03 8.54
CA ARG A 23 1.32 -4.59 9.63
C ARG A 23 0.95 -3.56 10.68
N HIS A 24 1.94 -2.80 11.16
CA HIS A 24 1.76 -1.97 12.35
C HIS A 24 1.58 -0.49 12.07
N ARG A 25 2.12 0.01 10.98
CA ARG A 25 1.94 1.43 10.63
C ARG A 25 0.75 1.64 9.70
N LEU A 26 0.63 0.86 8.64
CA LEU A 26 -0.55 0.92 7.77
C LEU A 26 -1.71 0.11 8.33
N LYS A 27 -1.45 -0.79 9.27
CA LYS A 27 -2.47 -1.61 9.94
C LYS A 27 -3.28 -2.46 8.98
N LEU A 28 -2.62 -3.00 7.97
CA LEU A 28 -3.28 -3.93 7.07
C LEU A 28 -3.52 -5.26 7.77
N ALA A 29 -4.67 -5.86 7.54
CA ALA A 29 -5.00 -7.15 8.11
C ALA A 29 -4.14 -8.25 7.49
N VAL A 30 -3.67 -9.17 8.31
CA VAL A 30 -2.88 -10.31 7.84
C VAL A 30 -3.82 -11.36 7.27
N ALA A 31 -3.58 -11.74 6.02
CA ALA A 31 -4.31 -12.82 5.36
C ALA A 31 -3.68 -14.16 5.67
N ARG A 32 -2.34 -14.20 5.73
CA ARG A 32 -1.61 -15.45 5.96
C ARG A 32 -0.18 -15.12 6.40
N GLU A 33 0.34 -15.97 7.28
CA GLU A 33 1.76 -15.97 7.62
C GLU A 33 2.35 -17.33 7.28
N TYR A 34 3.62 -17.31 6.90
CA TYR A 34 4.41 -18.52 6.71
C TYR A 34 5.84 -18.20 7.14
N PRO A 35 6.70 -19.22 7.33
CA PRO A 35 8.07 -18.95 7.79
C PRO A 35 8.78 -17.93 6.89
N GLY A 36 9.03 -16.76 7.46
CA GLY A 36 9.74 -15.68 6.78
C GLY A 36 8.88 -14.76 5.92
N GLY A 37 7.57 -15.00 5.79
CA GLY A 37 6.75 -14.16 4.92
C GLY A 37 5.39 -13.84 5.51
N VAL A 38 4.80 -12.73 5.03
CA VAL A 38 3.48 -12.28 5.45
C VAL A 38 2.71 -11.82 4.21
N VAL A 39 1.45 -12.23 4.14
CA VAL A 39 0.51 -11.77 3.11
C VAL A 39 -0.55 -10.92 3.79
N PHE A 40 -0.78 -9.74 3.25
CA PHE A 40 -1.74 -8.78 3.79
C PHE A 40 -2.94 -8.61 2.86
N HIS A 41 -4.09 -8.36 3.45
CA HIS A 41 -5.24 -7.86 2.71
C HIS A 41 -5.07 -6.38 2.43
N ALA A 42 -5.33 -5.97 1.18
CA ALA A 42 -5.34 -4.57 0.79
C ALA A 42 -6.60 -4.37 -0.07
N GLY A 43 -7.72 -4.05 0.58
CA GLY A 43 -9.01 -4.02 -0.11
C GLY A 43 -9.33 -5.39 -0.68
N ASN A 44 -9.61 -5.44 -1.99
CA ASN A 44 -9.86 -6.70 -2.68
C ASN A 44 -8.57 -7.33 -3.26
N GLY A 45 -7.42 -6.75 -2.97
CA GLY A 45 -6.13 -7.25 -3.42
C GLY A 45 -5.31 -7.83 -2.27
N LEU A 46 -4.17 -8.40 -2.62
CA LEU A 46 -3.22 -8.95 -1.66
C LEU A 46 -1.83 -8.38 -1.90
N ILE A 47 -1.12 -8.13 -0.81
CA ILE A 47 0.28 -7.71 -0.83
C ILE A 47 1.06 -8.73 -0.02
N GLU A 48 2.12 -9.26 -0.60
CA GLU A 48 2.98 -10.24 0.08
C GLU A 48 4.38 -9.67 0.26
N VAL A 49 4.94 -9.83 1.45
CA VAL A 49 6.33 -9.45 1.73
C VAL A 49 7.09 -10.73 2.10
N PRO A 50 7.71 -11.38 1.11
CA PRO A 50 8.44 -12.62 1.35
C PRO A 50 9.89 -12.35 1.73
N ALA A 51 10.42 -13.10 2.67
CA ALA A 51 11.83 -13.00 3.03
C ALA A 51 12.73 -13.65 1.97
N HIS A 52 12.23 -14.68 1.30
CA HIS A 52 13.05 -15.47 0.37
C HIS A 52 13.41 -14.72 -0.92
N MET A 53 12.84 -13.53 -1.15
CA MET A 53 13.15 -12.73 -2.32
C MET A 53 14.06 -11.54 -2.00
N SER A 54 14.61 -11.49 -0.79
CA SER A 54 15.43 -10.35 -0.36
C SER A 54 16.76 -10.26 -1.13
N ASP A 55 17.32 -11.38 -1.53
CA ASP A 55 18.63 -11.43 -2.20
C ASP A 55 18.58 -10.87 -3.62
N ASP A 56 17.39 -10.76 -4.19
CA ASP A 56 17.21 -10.28 -5.56
C ASP A 56 16.96 -8.78 -5.64
N VAL A 57 17.09 -8.07 -4.52
CA VAL A 57 16.81 -6.63 -4.52
C VAL A 57 17.95 -5.89 -5.19
N GLY A 58 17.68 -5.38 -6.38
CA GLY A 58 18.59 -4.49 -7.07
C GLY A 58 18.36 -3.05 -6.67
N THR A 59 19.25 -2.17 -7.13
CA THR A 59 19.08 -0.74 -6.93
C THR A 59 17.84 -0.26 -7.69
N GLY A 60 16.96 0.43 -7.02
CA GLY A 60 15.74 0.94 -7.65
C GLY A 60 14.59 -0.05 -7.70
N GLY A 61 14.64 -1.12 -6.91
CA GLY A 61 13.63 -2.17 -6.92
C GLY A 61 12.19 -1.74 -6.64
N GLY A 62 11.96 -0.51 -6.21
CA GLY A 62 10.61 0.03 -6.00
C GLY A 62 10.23 1.10 -7.01
N ALA A 63 11.11 1.43 -7.96
CA ALA A 63 10.94 2.60 -8.81
C ALA A 63 9.90 2.41 -9.92
N ASP A 64 9.67 1.18 -10.35
CA ASP A 64 8.85 0.88 -11.52
C ASP A 64 7.36 0.79 -11.23
N ALA A 65 6.98 0.68 -9.97
CA ALA A 65 5.58 0.49 -9.61
C ALA A 65 5.26 1.27 -8.34
N ALA A 66 4.01 1.72 -8.27
CA ALA A 66 3.45 2.32 -7.06
C ALA A 66 2.24 1.50 -6.64
N LEU A 67 1.96 1.48 -5.35
CA LEU A 67 0.72 0.90 -4.85
C LEU A 67 -0.36 1.97 -4.87
N TRP A 68 -1.53 1.61 -5.36
CA TRP A 68 -2.70 2.48 -5.42
C TRP A 68 -3.73 1.90 -4.46
N LEU A 69 -3.99 2.59 -3.36
CA LEU A 69 -4.88 2.09 -2.31
C LEU A 69 -6.03 3.07 -2.12
N GLN A 70 -7.23 2.62 -2.38
CA GLN A 70 -8.42 3.43 -2.13
C GLN A 70 -8.73 3.43 -0.64
N VAL A 71 -8.93 4.60 -0.08
CA VAL A 71 -9.40 4.79 1.29
C VAL A 71 -10.78 5.43 1.25
N ARG A 72 -11.54 5.21 2.29
CA ARG A 72 -12.88 5.78 2.38
C ARG A 72 -12.86 7.28 2.63
N ASP A 73 -11.98 7.71 3.52
CA ASP A 73 -11.91 9.10 3.95
C ASP A 73 -10.44 9.51 4.12
N MET A 74 -10.00 10.46 3.29
CA MET A 74 -8.62 10.91 3.28
C MET A 74 -8.22 11.59 4.59
N SER A 75 -9.12 12.36 5.18
CA SER A 75 -8.83 13.06 6.42
C SER A 75 -8.54 12.10 7.57
N SER A 76 -9.35 11.05 7.68
CA SER A 76 -9.13 10.00 8.69
C SER A 76 -7.85 9.23 8.43
N ALA A 77 -7.57 8.91 7.16
CA ALA A 77 -6.35 8.23 6.79
C ALA A 77 -5.12 9.05 7.15
N GLU A 78 -5.14 10.34 6.86
CA GLU A 78 -4.02 11.24 7.19
C GLU A 78 -3.77 11.28 8.70
N THR A 79 -4.83 11.38 9.49
CA THR A 79 -4.71 11.40 10.96
C THR A 79 -4.05 10.11 11.47
N GLU A 80 -4.48 8.96 10.96
CA GLU A 80 -3.90 7.67 11.35
C GLU A 80 -2.43 7.57 10.96
N LEU A 81 -2.09 8.01 9.75
CA LEU A 81 -0.73 7.92 9.24
C LEU A 81 0.22 8.82 10.02
N ARG A 82 -0.20 10.04 10.34
CA ARG A 82 0.63 10.93 11.15
C ARG A 82 0.84 10.39 12.56
N ALA A 83 -0.18 9.79 13.15
CA ALA A 83 -0.06 9.17 14.47
C ALA A 83 0.88 7.95 14.44
N ALA A 84 1.04 7.31 13.29
CA ALA A 84 1.91 6.16 13.11
C ALA A 84 3.31 6.53 12.56
N ASP A 85 3.62 7.83 12.50
CA ASP A 85 4.91 8.34 11.99
C ASP A 85 5.22 7.88 10.56
N VAL A 86 4.21 7.83 9.72
CA VAL A 86 4.40 7.51 8.30
C VAL A 86 4.79 8.77 7.55
N ASP A 87 5.81 8.67 6.69
CA ASP A 87 6.26 9.79 5.88
C ASP A 87 5.23 10.14 4.81
N ILE A 88 4.68 11.36 4.89
CA ILE A 88 3.81 11.89 3.85
C ILE A 88 4.70 12.64 2.86
N VAL A 89 4.85 12.08 1.69
CA VAL A 89 5.73 12.62 0.66
C VAL A 89 5.08 13.80 -0.05
N ARG A 90 3.78 13.72 -0.27
CA ARG A 90 3.00 14.79 -0.87
C ARG A 90 1.63 14.79 -0.21
N GLU A 91 1.23 15.94 0.28
CA GLU A 91 -0.05 16.07 0.97
C GLU A 91 -1.23 15.85 0.04
N ALA A 92 -2.38 15.54 0.63
CA ALA A 92 -3.60 15.30 -0.13
C ALA A 92 -4.00 16.52 -0.93
N ARG A 93 -4.40 16.29 -2.18
CA ARG A 93 -4.95 17.34 -3.05
C ARG A 93 -5.91 16.73 -4.04
N THR A 94 -6.82 17.55 -4.56
CA THR A 94 -7.70 17.12 -5.63
C THR A 94 -6.93 17.19 -6.96
N GLU A 95 -6.85 16.07 -7.65
CA GLU A 95 -6.16 15.98 -8.92
C GLU A 95 -7.08 16.49 -10.04
N PRO A 96 -6.50 16.84 -11.22
CA PRO A 96 -7.31 17.31 -12.36
C PRO A 96 -8.39 16.32 -12.80
N TRP A 97 -8.20 15.02 -12.53
CA TRP A 97 -9.18 13.98 -12.87
C TRP A 97 -10.23 13.77 -11.78
N GLY A 98 -10.23 14.60 -10.73
CA GLY A 98 -11.30 14.63 -9.74
C GLY A 98 -11.10 13.74 -8.51
N LEU A 99 -10.04 12.97 -8.44
CA LEU A 99 -9.74 12.14 -7.28
C LEU A 99 -8.90 12.92 -6.26
N VAL A 100 -9.06 12.62 -4.98
CA VAL A 100 -8.21 13.18 -3.93
C VAL A 100 -7.09 12.19 -3.67
N GLU A 101 -5.84 12.63 -3.83
CA GLU A 101 -4.70 11.72 -3.72
C GLU A 101 -3.64 12.27 -2.78
N MET A 102 -3.04 11.37 -2.00
CA MET A 102 -1.92 11.67 -1.11
C MET A 102 -0.83 10.63 -1.35
N HIS A 103 0.43 11.06 -1.38
CA HIS A 103 1.55 10.15 -1.58
C HIS A 103 2.28 9.93 -0.26
N ILE A 104 2.49 8.66 0.07
CA ILE A 104 3.33 8.25 1.19
C ILE A 104 4.41 7.32 0.66
N ALA A 105 5.38 7.01 1.50
CA ALA A 105 6.45 6.09 1.14
C ALA A 105 6.57 5.00 2.20
N ASP A 106 6.86 3.78 1.76
CA ASP A 106 7.23 2.72 2.70
C ASP A 106 8.73 2.83 3.06
N PRO A 107 9.24 2.02 3.99
CA PRO A 107 10.64 2.13 4.42
C PRO A 107 11.67 1.93 3.31
N ASP A 108 11.29 1.29 2.22
CA ASP A 108 12.18 1.09 1.08
C ASP A 108 12.08 2.21 0.04
N GLY A 109 11.29 3.25 0.35
CA GLY A 109 11.09 4.38 -0.57
C GLY A 109 10.05 4.13 -1.65
N ARG A 110 9.32 3.05 -1.57
CA ARG A 110 8.27 2.72 -2.54
C ARG A 110 7.10 3.66 -2.37
N THR A 111 6.61 4.21 -3.49
CA THR A 111 5.48 5.12 -3.48
C THR A 111 4.18 4.37 -3.25
N ILE A 112 3.40 4.86 -2.31
CA ILE A 112 2.03 4.41 -2.06
C ILE A 112 1.13 5.61 -2.28
N ILE A 113 0.20 5.49 -3.22
CA ILE A 113 -0.78 6.53 -3.51
C ILE A 113 -2.07 6.16 -2.81
N LEU A 114 -2.47 6.97 -1.84
CA LEU A 114 -3.76 6.82 -1.18
C LEU A 114 -4.76 7.66 -1.91
N VAL A 115 -5.93 7.10 -2.19
CA VAL A 115 -6.92 7.71 -3.06
C VAL A 115 -8.28 7.70 -2.39
N GLU A 116 -8.90 8.88 -2.28
CA GLU A 116 -10.31 8.97 -1.94
C GLU A 116 -11.07 9.32 -3.22
N ILE A 117 -12.05 8.51 -3.55
CA ILE A 117 -12.92 8.76 -4.71
C ILE A 117 -14.15 9.50 -4.18
N PRO A 118 -14.37 10.76 -4.58
CA PRO A 118 -15.54 11.51 -4.13
C PRO A 118 -16.84 10.79 -4.44
N ALA A 119 -17.85 10.99 -3.58
CA ALA A 119 -19.10 10.26 -3.67
C ALA A 119 -19.83 10.44 -5.02
N ASP A 120 -19.65 11.59 -5.66
CA ASP A 120 -20.27 11.92 -6.93
C ASP A 120 -19.43 11.52 -8.15
N HIS A 121 -18.24 10.97 -7.93
CA HIS A 121 -17.35 10.57 -9.02
C HIS A 121 -17.79 9.23 -9.60
N PRO A 122 -17.75 9.04 -10.95
CA PRO A 122 -18.19 7.79 -11.57
C PRO A 122 -17.45 6.54 -11.11
N LEU A 123 -16.21 6.68 -10.64
CA LEU A 123 -15.41 5.55 -10.18
C LEU A 123 -15.76 5.13 -8.75
N ARG A 124 -16.64 5.84 -8.07
CA ARG A 124 -16.96 5.50 -6.68
C ARG A 124 -17.56 4.09 -6.62
N ARG A 125 -16.92 3.26 -5.84
CA ARG A 125 -17.40 1.91 -5.50
C ARG A 125 -17.39 1.80 -3.98
N ASP A 126 -18.55 1.70 -3.41
CA ASP A 126 -18.68 1.44 -1.98
C ASP A 126 -19.07 -0.02 -1.82
N THR A 127 -18.20 -0.81 -1.24
CA THR A 127 -18.36 -2.26 -1.16
C THR A 127 -19.07 -2.72 0.10
N ARG A 128 -19.64 -1.83 0.85
CA ARG A 128 -20.38 -2.23 2.06
C ARG A 128 -21.68 -2.92 1.76
#